data_39d6037fd804f7a8a65609a84211cb8e
#
_entry.id   39d6037fd804f7a8a65609a84211cb8e
#
_cell.length_a   1.000
_cell.length_b   1.000
_cell.length_c   1.000
_cell.angle_alpha   90.00
_cell.angle_beta   90.00
_cell.angle_gamma   90.00
#
_symmetry.space_group_name_H-M   'P 1'
#
loop_
_entity.id
_entity.type
_entity.pdbx_description
1 polymer ?
#
loop_
_entity_poly.entity_id
_entity_poly.type
_entity_poly.pdbx_seq_one_letter_code
_entity_poly.pdbx_strand_id
1 'polypeptide(L)'
;MCIRDRVKALNQAGVHAAYINSSLTENQIRAALLYAAQGQYKIIYVAPERLNTMRFLDFACRADISMVTVDEAHCISQWGQDFRPSYLEIADFLARLPRRPVVSAFTATATERVKQDITGSLHLQNPVTVVTGFDRPNLFFRVVKRKGGKETDNSILNYVKRHEDESGIIYCATKKNVDSVCELLLQHGILAGRYHAGLSLEERKESQDDFTYDRIRVMVATNAFGMGIDKSNVRYVLHYNMPQSLEYYYQEAGRAGRDGEEAECVLFFSKQDIMINKRLLDYKATEGGYTAGDPAVRANEQRKLNQMIHYCETDECLRQYILNYFGDHSPCICEKCSNCVVTEDEAEENYIETGRAKKKTAELADLTEEGQELFEKLRKCRSELAAKQGVPPFIICSDKTLKDMCARCPADKTQMADVYGMGAQKIASYGESFAEIIRMFLQTHESGNMTTGKTEGAAVVETVSKPPAGKKKQPFYIAPEKLDQVTFSDACMVSELTDRINALCEEKDRKKLTAAFVNDLLVQKGYLKEEEQDETRIRRVTEKGIAAGICEEERRSKFGGGHYYALIHTRESQEMIVAELKAYFTDFPSGSAPAEP
;
A
#
# COMPACT_ATOMS: atom_id res chain seq x y z
N MET A 1 -4.73 14.35 3.92
CA MET A 1 -4.98 15.82 3.83
C MET A 1 -5.54 16.30 5.15
N CYS A 2 -4.91 17.30 5.80
CA CYS A 2 -5.46 17.87 7.03
C CYS A 2 -6.89 18.37 6.75
N ILE A 3 -7.81 18.25 7.71
CA ILE A 3 -9.18 18.77 7.55
C ILE A 3 -9.18 20.21 7.04
N ARG A 4 -8.25 21.03 7.54
CA ARG A 4 -8.05 22.41 7.08
C ARG A 4 -7.73 22.51 5.58
N ASP A 5 -6.91 21.60 5.05
CA ASP A 5 -6.52 21.62 3.63
C ASP A 5 -7.66 21.12 2.75
N ARG A 6 -8.43 20.12 3.21
CA ARG A 6 -9.69 19.70 2.54
C ARG A 6 -10.67 20.84 2.44
N VAL A 7 -10.90 21.57 3.55
CA VAL A 7 -11.79 22.73 3.59
C VAL A 7 -11.28 23.82 2.66
N LYS A 8 -9.97 24.09 2.65
CA LYS A 8 -9.36 25.07 1.74
C LYS A 8 -9.57 24.68 0.28
N ALA A 9 -9.30 23.42 -0.08
CA ALA A 9 -9.49 22.93 -1.44
C ALA A 9 -10.96 22.98 -1.89
N LEU A 10 -11.91 22.62 -1.02
CA LEU A 10 -13.34 22.73 -1.31
C LEU A 10 -13.75 24.18 -1.54
N ASN A 11 -13.32 25.11 -0.69
CA ASN A 11 -13.62 26.53 -0.83
C ASN A 11 -13.02 27.11 -2.11
N GLN A 12 -11.82 26.69 -2.51
CA GLN A 12 -11.21 27.07 -3.79
C GLN A 12 -11.97 26.51 -5.00
N ALA A 13 -12.58 25.33 -4.86
CA ALA A 13 -13.44 24.74 -5.88
C ALA A 13 -14.87 25.32 -5.89
N GLY A 14 -15.15 26.34 -5.07
CA GLY A 14 -16.47 26.98 -4.97
C GLY A 14 -17.47 26.25 -4.08
N VAL A 15 -17.05 25.21 -3.34
CA VAL A 15 -17.89 24.50 -2.36
C VAL A 15 -17.59 25.05 -0.96
N HIS A 16 -18.51 25.85 -0.43
CA HIS A 16 -18.35 26.44 0.90
C HIS A 16 -18.35 25.35 1.99
N ALA A 17 -17.19 25.18 2.63
CA ALA A 17 -16.97 24.21 3.69
C ALA A 17 -16.36 24.86 4.93
N ALA A 18 -16.62 24.27 6.10
CA ALA A 18 -16.03 24.66 7.37
C ALA A 18 -15.56 23.43 8.17
N TYR A 19 -14.80 23.65 9.25
CA TYR A 19 -14.47 22.60 10.21
C TYR A 19 -14.64 23.11 11.65
N ILE A 20 -14.99 22.21 12.55
CA ILE A 20 -15.16 22.46 13.99
C ILE A 20 -14.40 21.37 14.76
N ASN A 21 -13.27 21.72 15.33
CA ASN A 21 -12.42 20.82 16.11
C ASN A 21 -11.77 21.55 17.31
N SER A 22 -10.89 20.85 18.03
CA SER A 22 -10.19 21.39 19.21
C SER A 22 -9.14 22.48 18.91
N SER A 23 -8.77 22.68 17.65
CA SER A 23 -7.81 23.74 17.28
C SER A 23 -8.43 25.12 17.17
N LEU A 24 -9.77 25.20 17.16
CA LEU A 24 -10.49 26.47 17.09
C LEU A 24 -10.75 27.04 18.47
N THR A 25 -10.65 28.37 18.59
CA THR A 25 -11.09 29.12 19.78
C THR A 25 -12.62 29.13 19.87
N GLU A 26 -13.15 29.36 21.08
CA GLU A 26 -14.61 29.43 21.28
C GLU A 26 -15.28 30.53 20.43
N ASN A 27 -14.60 31.65 20.16
CA ASN A 27 -15.13 32.70 19.29
C ASN A 27 -15.18 32.24 17.82
N GLN A 28 -14.18 31.49 17.36
CA GLN A 28 -14.17 30.93 16.01
C GLN A 28 -15.25 29.87 15.84
N ILE A 29 -15.46 29.01 16.86
CA ILE A 29 -16.56 28.02 16.85
C ILE A 29 -17.91 28.73 16.79
N ARG A 30 -18.10 29.79 17.60
CA ARG A 30 -19.35 30.58 17.59
C ARG A 30 -19.61 31.20 16.21
N ALA A 31 -18.61 31.80 15.59
CA ALA A 31 -18.72 32.38 14.27
C ALA A 31 -19.05 31.30 13.20
N ALA A 32 -18.36 30.16 13.24
CA ALA A 32 -18.61 29.06 12.32
C ALA A 32 -20.06 28.54 12.42
N LEU A 33 -20.58 28.34 13.64
CA LEU A 33 -21.97 27.91 13.86
C LEU A 33 -23.00 28.96 13.42
N LEU A 34 -22.71 30.25 13.59
CA LEU A 34 -23.57 31.32 13.12
C LEU A 34 -23.69 31.32 11.59
N TYR A 35 -22.56 31.22 10.88
CA TYR A 35 -22.56 31.12 9.42
C TYR A 35 -23.21 29.83 8.91
N ALA A 36 -22.98 28.73 9.65
CA ALA A 36 -23.67 27.46 9.36
C ALA A 36 -25.20 27.57 9.48
N ALA A 37 -25.68 28.23 10.54
CA ALA A 37 -27.11 28.47 10.74
C ALA A 37 -27.74 29.37 9.65
N GLN A 38 -26.94 30.21 9.01
CA GLN A 38 -27.33 31.02 7.84
C GLN A 38 -27.27 30.24 6.51
N GLY A 39 -26.93 28.96 6.54
CA GLY A 39 -26.82 28.11 5.33
C GLY A 39 -25.61 28.39 4.44
N GLN A 40 -24.61 29.11 4.96
CA GLN A 40 -23.41 29.47 4.17
C GLN A 40 -22.52 28.29 3.85
N TYR A 41 -22.55 27.20 4.65
CA TYR A 41 -21.74 26.02 4.42
C TYR A 41 -22.57 24.84 3.88
N LYS A 42 -22.04 24.17 2.86
CA LYS A 42 -22.60 22.93 2.33
C LYS A 42 -22.02 21.70 3.05
N ILE A 43 -20.79 21.81 3.54
CA ILE A 43 -20.06 20.73 4.22
C ILE A 43 -19.44 21.28 5.50
N ILE A 44 -19.67 20.58 6.62
CA ILE A 44 -19.06 20.91 7.91
C ILE A 44 -18.35 19.67 8.44
N TYR A 45 -17.03 19.72 8.57
CA TYR A 45 -16.25 18.70 9.24
C TYR A 45 -16.27 18.91 10.74
N VAL A 46 -16.66 17.90 11.49
CA VAL A 46 -16.79 17.99 12.95
C VAL A 46 -16.02 16.85 13.61
N ALA A 47 -15.24 17.17 14.63
CA ALA A 47 -14.63 16.15 15.48
C ALA A 47 -15.70 15.49 16.36
N PRO A 48 -15.70 14.14 16.52
CA PRO A 48 -16.76 13.44 17.27
C PRO A 48 -16.99 14.01 18.69
N GLU A 49 -15.94 14.43 19.37
CA GLU A 49 -16.01 15.02 20.73
C GLU A 49 -16.81 16.33 20.81
N ARG A 50 -17.11 16.93 19.64
CA ARG A 50 -17.89 18.18 19.55
C ARG A 50 -19.37 17.96 19.30
N LEU A 51 -19.78 16.77 18.85
CA LEU A 51 -21.15 16.48 18.43
C LEU A 51 -22.16 16.67 19.56
N ASN A 52 -21.81 16.22 20.77
CA ASN A 52 -22.69 16.27 21.94
C ASN A 52 -22.53 17.54 22.79
N THR A 53 -21.72 18.53 22.33
CA THR A 53 -21.69 19.83 23.01
C THR A 53 -23.03 20.56 22.84
N MET A 54 -23.54 21.18 23.91
CA MET A 54 -24.84 21.87 23.92
C MET A 54 -25.01 22.80 22.71
N ARG A 55 -23.98 23.59 22.37
CA ARG A 55 -24.03 24.54 21.25
C ARG A 55 -24.12 23.89 19.90
N PHE A 56 -23.34 22.81 19.69
CA PHE A 56 -23.37 22.11 18.41
C PHE A 56 -24.71 21.37 18.24
N LEU A 57 -25.18 20.72 19.27
CA LEU A 57 -26.44 19.98 19.26
C LEU A 57 -27.63 20.91 19.03
N ASP A 58 -27.68 22.09 19.70
CA ASP A 58 -28.73 23.11 19.48
C ASP A 58 -28.74 23.63 18.02
N PHE A 59 -27.55 23.85 17.45
CA PHE A 59 -27.42 24.16 16.03
C PHE A 59 -27.93 23.00 15.15
N ALA A 60 -27.46 21.77 15.40
CA ALA A 60 -27.77 20.60 14.60
C ALA A 60 -29.26 20.25 14.61
N CYS A 61 -29.94 20.44 15.76
CA CYS A 61 -31.37 20.23 15.87
C CYS A 61 -32.23 21.26 15.07
N ARG A 62 -31.66 22.42 14.77
CA ARG A 62 -32.32 23.47 13.99
C ARG A 62 -31.92 23.44 12.51
N ALA A 63 -30.79 22.82 12.19
CA ALA A 63 -30.29 22.71 10.84
C ALA A 63 -30.97 21.54 10.12
N ASP A 64 -31.26 21.71 8.83
CA ASP A 64 -31.73 20.61 7.96
C ASP A 64 -30.52 19.79 7.47
N ILE A 65 -30.05 18.87 8.32
CA ILE A 65 -28.94 17.99 8.00
C ILE A 65 -29.43 16.84 7.13
N SER A 66 -29.07 16.86 5.86
CA SER A 66 -29.48 15.84 4.89
C SER A 66 -28.62 14.56 4.98
N MET A 67 -27.35 14.68 5.36
CA MET A 67 -26.41 13.55 5.40
C MET A 67 -25.37 13.72 6.51
N VAL A 68 -25.05 12.63 7.18
CA VAL A 68 -23.91 12.50 8.11
C VAL A 68 -22.96 11.42 7.59
N THR A 69 -21.72 11.80 7.36
CA THR A 69 -20.66 10.89 6.91
C THR A 69 -19.66 10.66 8.02
N VAL A 70 -19.46 9.40 8.38
CA VAL A 70 -18.47 8.97 9.38
C VAL A 70 -17.22 8.48 8.64
N ASP A 71 -16.13 9.26 8.73
CA ASP A 71 -14.81 8.85 8.21
C ASP A 71 -14.07 8.06 9.29
N GLU A 72 -13.16 7.16 8.87
CA GLU A 72 -12.45 6.22 9.75
C GLU A 72 -13.40 5.45 10.69
N ALA A 73 -14.51 4.96 10.14
CA ALA A 73 -15.57 4.36 10.93
C ALA A 73 -15.14 3.11 11.74
N HIS A 74 -13.99 2.51 11.39
CA HIS A 74 -13.39 1.43 12.19
C HIS A 74 -13.06 1.85 13.64
N CYS A 75 -12.92 3.16 13.91
CA CYS A 75 -12.72 3.68 15.26
C CYS A 75 -13.90 3.43 16.20
N ILE A 76 -15.05 3.05 15.68
CA ILE A 76 -16.25 2.70 16.47
C ILE A 76 -16.12 1.33 17.14
N SER A 77 -15.36 0.42 16.54
CA SER A 77 -15.22 -0.97 16.98
C SER A 77 -14.04 -1.15 17.92
N GLN A 78 -14.26 -1.83 19.04
CA GLN A 78 -13.19 -2.27 19.94
C GLN A 78 -12.27 -3.30 19.28
N TRP A 79 -12.72 -3.93 18.21
CA TRP A 79 -11.97 -4.88 17.42
C TRP A 79 -11.22 -4.21 16.26
N GLY A 80 -11.47 -2.92 16.03
CA GLY A 80 -10.72 -2.09 15.08
C GLY A 80 -9.28 -1.82 15.53
N GLN A 81 -8.53 -1.10 14.72
CA GLN A 81 -7.12 -0.81 15.04
C GLN A 81 -6.93 0.40 15.97
N ASP A 82 -7.88 1.36 15.97
CA ASP A 82 -7.78 2.63 16.69
C ASP A 82 -9.15 2.97 17.30
N PHE A 83 -9.58 2.15 18.28
CA PHE A 83 -10.84 2.39 18.98
C PHE A 83 -10.85 3.74 19.67
N ARG A 84 -11.91 4.52 19.43
CA ARG A 84 -12.13 5.84 20.05
C ARG A 84 -13.51 5.90 20.68
N PRO A 85 -13.59 6.01 22.02
CA PRO A 85 -14.88 6.10 22.73
C PRO A 85 -15.80 7.19 22.20
N SER A 86 -15.25 8.35 21.76
CA SER A 86 -16.02 9.44 21.19
C SER A 86 -16.79 9.08 19.91
N TYR A 87 -16.36 8.03 19.18
CA TYR A 87 -17.10 7.53 18.01
C TYR A 87 -18.41 6.81 18.39
N LEU A 88 -18.49 6.24 19.59
CA LEU A 88 -19.74 5.65 20.08
C LEU A 88 -20.81 6.72 20.30
N GLU A 89 -20.41 7.96 20.62
CA GLU A 89 -21.31 9.08 20.82
C GLU A 89 -22.00 9.56 19.54
N ILE A 90 -21.52 9.13 18.36
CA ILE A 90 -22.14 9.48 17.07
C ILE A 90 -23.55 8.92 16.98
N ALA A 91 -23.79 7.71 17.48
CA ALA A 91 -25.12 7.11 17.48
C ALA A 91 -26.10 7.90 18.33
N ASP A 92 -25.67 8.34 19.53
CA ASP A 92 -26.46 9.18 20.44
C ASP A 92 -26.78 10.54 19.80
N PHE A 93 -25.80 11.15 19.12
CA PHE A 93 -26.01 12.37 18.36
C PHE A 93 -27.09 12.18 17.28
N LEU A 94 -26.98 11.12 16.48
CA LEU A 94 -27.95 10.82 15.42
C LEU A 94 -29.37 10.59 15.96
N ALA A 95 -29.48 9.98 17.15
CA ALA A 95 -30.76 9.73 17.81
C ALA A 95 -31.43 11.01 18.35
N ARG A 96 -30.64 12.06 18.65
CA ARG A 96 -31.14 13.36 19.15
C ARG A 96 -31.59 14.30 18.04
N LEU A 97 -31.28 14.05 16.78
CA LEU A 97 -31.70 14.87 15.68
C LEU A 97 -33.23 14.72 15.44
N PRO A 98 -33.94 15.80 15.18
CA PRO A 98 -35.41 15.76 14.93
C PRO A 98 -35.80 14.85 13.78
N ARG A 99 -34.94 14.75 12.79
CA ARG A 99 -35.05 13.85 11.64
C ARG A 99 -33.73 13.15 11.42
N ARG A 100 -33.75 11.81 11.29
CA ARG A 100 -32.55 11.04 10.98
C ARG A 100 -32.07 11.35 9.56
N PRO A 101 -30.84 11.82 9.38
CA PRO A 101 -30.28 12.06 8.05
C PRO A 101 -29.87 10.71 7.40
N VAL A 102 -29.52 10.76 6.11
CA VAL A 102 -28.78 9.66 5.49
C VAL A 102 -27.45 9.50 6.19
N VAL A 103 -27.11 8.27 6.59
CA VAL A 103 -25.85 7.98 7.27
C VAL A 103 -24.97 7.14 6.37
N SER A 104 -23.72 7.59 6.16
CA SER A 104 -22.69 6.84 5.45
C SER A 104 -21.47 6.66 6.35
N ALA A 105 -20.79 5.52 6.22
CA ALA A 105 -19.60 5.18 6.98
C ALA A 105 -18.50 4.72 6.03
N PHE A 106 -17.31 5.27 6.18
CA PHE A 106 -16.15 4.96 5.35
C PHE A 106 -14.98 4.51 6.21
N THR A 107 -14.27 3.50 5.73
CA THR A 107 -13.03 3.02 6.35
C THR A 107 -12.15 2.36 5.30
N ALA A 108 -10.84 2.49 5.44
CA ALA A 108 -9.87 1.83 4.59
C ALA A 108 -9.54 0.40 5.07
N THR A 109 -9.78 0.09 6.34
CA THR A 109 -9.36 -1.15 7.00
C THR A 109 -10.51 -1.68 7.86
N ALA A 110 -11.28 -2.62 7.35
CA ALA A 110 -12.34 -3.24 8.14
C ALA A 110 -12.44 -4.73 7.81
N THR A 111 -12.15 -5.56 8.82
CA THR A 111 -12.49 -6.98 8.79
C THR A 111 -14.01 -7.14 8.87
N GLU A 112 -14.53 -8.33 8.57
CA GLU A 112 -15.97 -8.58 8.57
C GLU A 112 -16.63 -8.26 9.93
N ARG A 113 -15.95 -8.59 11.03
CA ARG A 113 -16.40 -8.26 12.38
C ARG A 113 -16.51 -6.75 12.60
N VAL A 114 -15.52 -5.98 12.14
CA VAL A 114 -15.54 -4.51 12.24
C VAL A 114 -16.67 -3.90 11.42
N LYS A 115 -16.99 -4.47 10.25
CA LYS A 115 -18.15 -4.04 9.42
C LYS A 115 -19.47 -4.25 10.14
N GLN A 116 -19.62 -5.41 10.81
CA GLN A 116 -20.81 -5.70 11.63
C GLN A 116 -20.94 -4.72 12.79
N ASP A 117 -19.86 -4.42 13.50
CA ASP A 117 -19.85 -3.45 14.60
C ASP A 117 -20.21 -2.04 14.11
N ILE A 118 -19.67 -1.59 12.98
CA ILE A 118 -20.01 -0.30 12.38
C ILE A 118 -21.52 -0.23 12.08
N THR A 119 -22.05 -1.26 11.44
CA THR A 119 -23.46 -1.36 11.08
C THR A 119 -24.36 -1.33 12.32
N GLY A 120 -24.01 -2.11 13.34
CA GLY A 120 -24.76 -2.22 14.60
C GLY A 120 -24.67 -0.94 15.42
N SER A 121 -23.45 -0.42 15.66
CA SER A 121 -23.23 0.73 16.53
C SER A 121 -23.81 2.03 15.95
N LEU A 122 -23.76 2.21 14.63
CA LEU A 122 -24.40 3.37 13.97
C LEU A 122 -25.89 3.17 13.69
N HIS A 123 -26.45 2.01 14.03
CA HIS A 123 -27.84 1.63 13.73
C HIS A 123 -28.20 1.87 12.27
N LEU A 124 -27.33 1.43 11.33
CA LEU A 124 -27.56 1.63 9.91
C LEU A 124 -28.80 0.82 9.46
N GLN A 125 -29.71 1.49 8.74
CA GLN A 125 -30.96 0.88 8.28
C GLN A 125 -30.82 0.44 6.82
N ASN A 126 -30.89 -0.88 6.57
CA ASN A 126 -30.74 -1.46 5.22
C ASN A 126 -29.54 -0.89 4.45
N PRO A 127 -28.32 -0.95 5.02
CA PRO A 127 -27.16 -0.32 4.40
C PRO A 127 -26.77 -1.02 3.11
N VAL A 128 -26.39 -0.23 2.11
CA VAL A 128 -25.68 -0.72 0.94
C VAL A 128 -24.20 -0.80 1.30
N THR A 129 -23.64 -2.00 1.28
CA THR A 129 -22.21 -2.21 1.53
C THR A 129 -21.46 -2.32 0.22
N VAL A 130 -20.44 -1.48 0.04
CA VAL A 130 -19.57 -1.48 -1.13
C VAL A 130 -18.16 -1.76 -0.66
N VAL A 131 -17.53 -2.80 -1.20
CA VAL A 131 -16.12 -3.16 -0.96
C VAL A 131 -15.38 -3.03 -2.29
N THR A 132 -14.38 -2.16 -2.35
CA THR A 132 -13.61 -1.89 -3.58
C THR A 132 -12.36 -2.77 -3.71
N GLY A 133 -12.14 -3.68 -2.74
CA GLY A 133 -10.94 -4.51 -2.65
C GLY A 133 -9.81 -3.83 -1.88
N PHE A 134 -8.84 -4.64 -1.50
CA PHE A 134 -7.65 -4.21 -0.75
C PHE A 134 -6.38 -4.26 -1.61
N ASP A 135 -6.47 -4.70 -2.86
CA ASP A 135 -5.29 -4.79 -3.70
C ASP A 135 -4.78 -3.42 -4.17
N ARG A 136 -3.48 -3.24 -4.02
CA ARG A 136 -2.74 -2.06 -4.47
C ARG A 136 -1.63 -2.55 -5.42
N PRO A 137 -1.96 -2.78 -6.70
CA PRO A 137 -1.04 -3.43 -7.65
C PRO A 137 0.22 -2.62 -7.95
N ASN A 138 0.24 -1.34 -7.62
CA ASN A 138 1.38 -0.46 -7.78
C ASN A 138 2.36 -0.49 -6.60
N LEU A 139 2.06 -1.19 -5.50
CA LEU A 139 2.97 -1.28 -4.36
C LEU A 139 3.83 -2.54 -4.43
N PHE A 140 5.12 -2.40 -4.19
CA PHE A 140 6.04 -3.51 -3.98
C PHE A 140 6.24 -3.72 -2.47
N PHE A 141 6.00 -4.93 -1.97
CA PHE A 141 6.18 -5.26 -0.55
C PHE A 141 7.45 -6.04 -0.32
N ARG A 142 8.28 -5.57 0.64
CA ARG A 142 9.52 -6.24 1.02
C ARG A 142 9.65 -6.34 2.53
N VAL A 143 10.07 -7.51 3.02
CA VAL A 143 10.47 -7.71 4.41
C VAL A 143 11.95 -8.05 4.45
N VAL A 144 12.73 -7.24 5.19
CA VAL A 144 14.17 -7.40 5.33
C VAL A 144 14.50 -7.78 6.77
N LYS A 145 15.03 -8.98 6.98
CA LYS A 145 15.41 -9.49 8.31
C LYS A 145 16.73 -8.86 8.74
N ARG A 146 16.78 -8.24 9.93
CA ARG A 146 17.96 -7.52 10.48
C ARG A 146 18.35 -8.05 11.86
N LYS A 147 19.64 -7.96 12.18
CA LYS A 147 20.19 -8.41 13.48
C LYS A 147 20.15 -7.31 14.54
N GLY A 148 20.10 -6.03 14.17
CA GLY A 148 20.07 -4.93 15.14
C GLY A 148 19.99 -3.53 14.53
N GLY A 149 19.90 -2.50 15.40
CA GLY A 149 19.62 -1.11 15.01
C GLY A 149 20.67 -0.51 14.07
N LYS A 150 21.97 -0.73 14.30
CA LYS A 150 23.04 -0.18 13.43
C LYS A 150 22.94 -0.69 11.98
N GLU A 151 22.56 -1.95 11.80
CA GLU A 151 22.37 -2.52 10.47
C GLU A 151 21.15 -1.89 9.79
N THR A 152 20.09 -1.66 10.55
CA THR A 152 18.90 -0.97 10.07
C THR A 152 19.22 0.48 9.69
N ASP A 153 19.98 1.21 10.53
CA ASP A 153 20.40 2.59 10.27
C ASP A 153 21.15 2.71 8.95
N ASN A 154 22.14 1.83 8.73
CA ASN A 154 22.92 1.81 7.50
C ASN A 154 22.06 1.47 6.28
N SER A 155 21.14 0.51 6.42
CA SER A 155 20.26 0.10 5.33
C SER A 155 19.31 1.22 4.93
N ILE A 156 18.71 1.91 5.89
CA ILE A 156 17.86 3.07 5.64
C ILE A 156 18.66 4.21 4.98
N LEU A 157 19.84 4.52 5.49
CA LEU A 157 20.68 5.55 4.91
C LEU A 157 21.05 5.24 3.45
N ASN A 158 21.46 4.00 3.18
CA ASN A 158 21.79 3.57 1.82
C ASN A 158 20.57 3.57 0.89
N TYR A 159 19.40 3.15 1.41
CA TYR A 159 18.15 3.18 0.67
C TYR A 159 17.79 4.62 0.28
N VAL A 160 17.73 5.54 1.26
CA VAL A 160 17.37 6.95 1.03
C VAL A 160 18.36 7.65 0.09
N LYS A 161 19.66 7.34 0.17
CA LYS A 161 20.67 7.88 -0.75
C LYS A 161 20.47 7.42 -2.21
N ARG A 162 19.99 6.19 -2.40
CA ARG A 162 19.66 5.68 -3.75
C ARG A 162 18.41 6.34 -4.33
N HIS A 163 17.51 6.81 -3.45
CA HIS A 163 16.23 7.45 -3.77
C HIS A 163 16.22 8.94 -3.39
N GLU A 164 17.35 9.64 -3.57
CA GLU A 164 17.51 11.03 -3.11
C GLU A 164 16.54 12.03 -3.74
N ASP A 165 16.03 11.73 -4.94
CA ASP A 165 15.07 12.56 -5.68
C ASP A 165 13.61 12.24 -5.37
N GLU A 166 13.34 11.26 -4.53
CA GLU A 166 12.01 10.75 -4.23
C GLU A 166 11.54 11.17 -2.84
N SER A 167 10.21 11.31 -2.70
CA SER A 167 9.60 11.57 -1.40
C SER A 167 9.29 10.26 -0.69
N GLY A 168 9.68 10.15 0.58
CA GLY A 168 9.45 8.96 1.38
C GLY A 168 9.08 9.22 2.83
N ILE A 169 8.51 8.19 3.46
CA ILE A 169 8.15 8.21 4.88
C ILE A 169 8.87 7.05 5.58
N ILE A 170 9.45 7.32 6.75
CA ILE A 170 10.09 6.32 7.61
C ILE A 170 9.32 6.23 8.92
N TYR A 171 8.67 5.08 9.17
CA TYR A 171 7.93 4.84 10.41
C TYR A 171 8.80 4.17 11.46
N CYS A 172 8.79 4.74 12.67
CA CYS A 172 9.50 4.21 13.84
C CYS A 172 8.53 3.95 14.99
N ALA A 173 8.76 2.90 15.76
CA ALA A 173 7.93 2.54 16.91
C ALA A 173 8.04 3.52 18.09
N THR A 174 9.17 4.23 18.23
CA THR A 174 9.44 5.11 19.37
C THR A 174 9.87 6.51 18.94
N LYS A 175 9.57 7.52 19.77
CA LYS A 175 10.03 8.90 19.59
C LYS A 175 11.55 8.98 19.47
N LYS A 176 12.27 8.21 20.31
CA LYS A 176 13.74 8.16 20.30
C LYS A 176 14.29 7.68 18.95
N ASN A 177 13.68 6.66 18.35
CA ASN A 177 14.12 6.19 17.03
C ASN A 177 13.84 7.23 15.94
N VAL A 178 12.71 7.95 16.03
CA VAL A 178 12.40 9.05 15.11
C VAL A 178 13.50 10.12 15.16
N ASP A 179 13.86 10.57 16.37
CA ASP A 179 14.90 11.58 16.53
C ASP A 179 16.25 11.10 16.03
N SER A 180 16.66 9.88 16.41
CA SER A 180 17.96 9.31 16.00
C SER A 180 18.08 9.11 14.49
N VAL A 181 17.04 8.59 13.83
CA VAL A 181 17.04 8.38 12.37
C VAL A 181 17.00 9.71 11.62
N CYS A 182 16.23 10.69 12.09
CA CYS A 182 16.21 12.02 11.52
C CYS A 182 17.60 12.70 11.61
N GLU A 183 18.23 12.64 12.77
CA GLU A 183 19.59 13.17 12.96
C GLU A 183 20.61 12.47 12.05
N LEU A 184 20.53 11.14 11.92
CA LEU A 184 21.39 10.38 11.02
C LEU A 184 21.28 10.87 9.57
N LEU A 185 20.07 11.09 9.09
CA LEU A 185 19.83 11.58 7.72
C LEU A 185 20.38 12.99 7.53
N LEU A 186 20.13 13.90 8.50
CA LEU A 186 20.62 15.28 8.46
C LEU A 186 22.15 15.35 8.49
N GLN A 187 22.83 14.52 9.30
CA GLN A 187 24.30 14.41 9.36
C GLN A 187 24.90 13.99 8.00
N HIS A 188 24.14 13.28 7.17
CA HIS A 188 24.56 12.87 5.83
C HIS A 188 24.05 13.79 4.72
N GLY A 189 23.57 15.00 5.06
CA GLY A 189 23.13 16.00 4.11
C GLY A 189 21.75 15.77 3.48
N ILE A 190 20.98 14.81 4.02
CA ILE A 190 19.63 14.52 3.53
C ILE A 190 18.62 15.37 4.30
N LEU A 191 17.85 16.19 3.58
CA LEU A 191 16.81 17.04 4.18
C LEU A 191 15.64 16.18 4.65
N ALA A 192 15.56 15.95 5.95
CA ALA A 192 14.52 15.17 6.61
C ALA A 192 13.82 15.96 7.70
N GLY A 193 12.52 15.71 7.89
CA GLY A 193 11.74 16.21 9.02
C GLY A 193 11.34 15.10 9.96
N ARG A 194 10.98 15.46 11.19
CA ARG A 194 10.53 14.53 12.21
C ARG A 194 9.09 14.82 12.66
N TYR A 195 8.34 13.78 13.01
CA TYR A 195 6.97 13.94 13.49
C TYR A 195 6.61 12.90 14.55
N HIS A 196 6.34 13.34 15.78
CA HIS A 196 5.84 12.49 16.86
C HIS A 196 5.10 13.32 17.93
N ALA A 197 4.35 12.66 18.80
CA ALA A 197 3.53 13.32 19.82
C ALA A 197 4.32 14.11 20.90
N GLY A 198 5.64 13.96 20.95
CA GLY A 198 6.50 14.74 21.86
C GLY A 198 6.89 16.13 21.36
N LEU A 199 6.64 16.42 20.08
CA LEU A 199 6.89 17.74 19.48
C LEU A 199 5.74 18.70 19.79
N SER A 200 6.03 20.01 19.80
CA SER A 200 5.02 21.07 19.89
C SER A 200 4.07 21.02 18.69
N LEU A 201 2.93 21.70 18.80
CA LEU A 201 1.98 21.80 17.69
C LEU A 201 2.58 22.53 16.49
N GLU A 202 3.40 23.57 16.78
CA GLU A 202 4.09 24.37 15.78
C GLU A 202 5.12 23.53 15.02
N GLU A 203 6.01 22.82 15.71
CA GLU A 203 7.02 21.95 15.09
C GLU A 203 6.37 20.87 14.22
N ARG A 204 5.29 20.23 14.71
CA ARG A 204 4.55 19.23 13.93
C ARG A 204 3.95 19.81 12.68
N LYS A 205 3.38 21.01 12.77
CA LYS A 205 2.78 21.70 11.63
C LYS A 205 3.84 22.09 10.61
N GLU A 206 4.96 22.66 11.06
CA GLU A 206 6.08 23.06 10.19
C GLU A 206 6.65 21.86 9.43
N SER A 207 7.01 20.78 10.14
CA SER A 207 7.51 19.55 9.51
C SER A 207 6.52 18.97 8.52
N GLN A 208 5.22 18.96 8.85
CA GLN A 208 4.17 18.47 7.94
C GLN A 208 4.04 19.37 6.72
N ASP A 209 4.04 20.69 6.89
CA ASP A 209 3.96 21.65 5.81
C ASP A 209 5.20 21.51 4.90
N ASP A 210 6.42 21.38 5.47
CA ASP A 210 7.65 21.19 4.72
C ASP A 210 7.65 19.93 3.86
N PHE A 211 7.16 18.82 4.42
CA PHE A 211 7.00 17.58 3.67
C PHE A 211 5.92 17.69 2.58
N THR A 212 4.79 18.33 2.89
CA THR A 212 3.66 18.49 1.97
C THR A 212 4.03 19.37 0.78
N TYR A 213 4.83 20.41 1.01
CA TYR A 213 5.26 21.37 -0.02
C TYR A 213 6.61 21.03 -0.67
N ASP A 214 7.11 19.79 -0.52
CA ASP A 214 8.37 19.29 -1.09
C ASP A 214 9.63 20.08 -0.65
N ARG A 215 9.61 20.79 0.48
CA ARG A 215 10.78 21.44 1.06
C ARG A 215 11.73 20.45 1.71
N ILE A 216 11.18 19.37 2.24
CA ILE A 216 11.91 18.17 2.67
C ILE A 216 11.36 16.96 1.91
N ARG A 217 12.20 15.98 1.67
CA ARG A 217 11.82 14.79 0.91
C ARG A 217 11.51 13.59 1.80
N VAL A 218 12.08 13.54 2.98
CA VAL A 218 11.93 12.42 3.91
C VAL A 218 11.24 12.88 5.18
N MET A 219 10.18 12.17 5.56
CA MET A 219 9.54 12.34 6.86
C MET A 219 9.82 11.13 7.75
N VAL A 220 10.46 11.35 8.89
CA VAL A 220 10.66 10.30 9.91
C VAL A 220 9.62 10.47 11.00
N ALA A 221 8.80 9.45 11.28
CA ALA A 221 7.64 9.63 12.15
C ALA A 221 7.25 8.39 12.95
N THR A 222 6.48 8.60 14.01
CA THR A 222 5.67 7.56 14.61
C THR A 222 4.32 7.45 13.90
N ASN A 223 3.50 6.46 14.26
CA ASN A 223 2.11 6.31 13.79
C ASN A 223 1.23 7.55 13.98
N ALA A 224 1.66 8.52 14.82
CA ALA A 224 1.00 9.82 14.97
C ALA A 224 1.00 10.64 13.66
N PHE A 225 1.96 10.39 12.77
CA PHE A 225 2.00 10.95 11.42
C PHE A 225 1.20 10.07 10.48
N GLY A 226 -0.09 10.18 10.53
CA GLY A 226 -0.92 9.25 9.79
C GLY A 226 -2.22 9.86 9.31
N MET A 227 -3.09 10.18 10.24
CA MET A 227 -4.42 10.68 9.91
C MET A 227 -4.33 12.05 9.23
N GLY A 228 -4.83 12.13 7.99
CA GLY A 228 -4.95 13.39 7.27
C GLY A 228 -3.80 13.77 6.34
N ILE A 229 -2.82 12.90 6.09
CA ILE A 229 -1.79 13.14 5.08
C ILE A 229 -2.24 12.58 3.75
N ASP A 230 -2.25 13.46 2.75
CA ASP A 230 -2.69 13.13 1.40
C ASP A 230 -1.66 13.63 0.37
N LYS A 231 -0.38 13.32 0.63
CA LYS A 231 0.68 13.52 -0.35
C LYS A 231 0.67 12.33 -1.30
N SER A 232 0.31 12.56 -2.55
CA SER A 232 0.08 11.50 -3.53
C SER A 232 1.37 10.89 -4.09
N ASN A 233 2.45 11.69 -4.14
CA ASN A 233 3.73 11.33 -4.75
C ASN A 233 4.76 10.75 -3.77
N VAL A 234 4.33 10.02 -2.74
CA VAL A 234 5.23 9.27 -1.86
C VAL A 234 5.68 8.00 -2.59
N ARG A 235 6.98 7.86 -2.86
CA ARG A 235 7.53 6.73 -3.63
C ARG A 235 7.95 5.56 -2.76
N TYR A 236 8.24 5.79 -1.49
CA TYR A 236 8.55 4.70 -0.58
C TYR A 236 8.04 4.94 0.84
N VAL A 237 7.70 3.84 1.50
CA VAL A 237 7.43 3.80 2.95
C VAL A 237 8.34 2.77 3.58
N LEU A 238 9.21 3.22 4.48
CA LEU A 238 10.11 2.35 5.23
C LEU A 238 9.60 2.18 6.66
N HIS A 239 9.54 0.96 7.14
CA HIS A 239 9.26 0.67 8.54
C HIS A 239 10.58 0.28 9.23
N TYR A 240 11.11 1.18 10.06
CA TYR A 240 12.29 0.96 10.89
C TYR A 240 12.09 -0.18 11.89
N ASN A 241 10.88 -0.27 12.42
CA ASN A 241 10.43 -1.32 13.31
C ASN A 241 9.14 -1.94 12.78
N MET A 242 8.91 -3.22 13.13
CA MET A 242 7.65 -3.91 12.84
C MET A 242 6.46 -3.20 13.52
N PRO A 243 5.39 -2.84 12.78
CA PRO A 243 4.15 -2.32 13.36
C PRO A 243 3.46 -3.30 14.30
N GLN A 244 2.50 -2.83 15.10
CA GLN A 244 1.77 -3.65 16.07
C GLN A 244 0.79 -4.63 15.43
N SER A 245 0.30 -4.31 14.23
CA SER A 245 -0.66 -5.16 13.50
C SER A 245 -0.57 -4.94 11.98
N LEU A 246 -1.18 -5.86 11.22
CA LEU A 246 -1.29 -5.74 9.76
C LEU A 246 -2.14 -4.56 9.32
N GLU A 247 -3.15 -4.17 10.12
CA GLU A 247 -3.96 -3.00 9.80
C GLU A 247 -3.14 -1.71 9.88
N TYR A 248 -2.31 -1.55 10.92
CA TYR A 248 -1.38 -0.41 11.00
C TYR A 248 -0.38 -0.43 9.85
N TYR A 249 0.23 -1.59 9.59
CA TYR A 249 1.15 -1.75 8.48
C TYR A 249 0.53 -1.36 7.14
N TYR A 250 -0.65 -1.91 6.83
CA TYR A 250 -1.34 -1.64 5.56
C TYR A 250 -1.76 -0.17 5.43
N GLN A 251 -2.23 0.45 6.51
CA GLN A 251 -2.61 1.87 6.51
C GLN A 251 -1.39 2.79 6.31
N GLU A 252 -0.24 2.44 6.91
CA GLU A 252 1.01 3.20 6.79
C GLU A 252 1.65 2.97 5.42
N ALA A 253 1.80 1.73 4.97
CA ALA A 253 2.28 1.36 3.65
C ALA A 253 1.41 1.93 2.52
N GLY A 254 0.08 1.95 2.72
CA GLY A 254 -0.89 2.49 1.77
C GLY A 254 -0.77 3.99 1.51
N ARG A 255 0.14 4.71 2.20
CA ARG A 255 0.46 6.11 1.90
C ARG A 255 1.35 6.27 0.68
N ALA A 256 2.08 5.20 0.33
CA ALA A 256 2.88 5.17 -0.88
C ALA A 256 1.99 5.06 -2.14
N GLY A 257 2.43 5.67 -3.23
CA GLY A 257 1.84 5.52 -4.55
C GLY A 257 0.35 5.83 -4.65
N ARG A 258 -0.17 6.85 -3.97
CA ARG A 258 -1.60 7.23 -4.05
C ARG A 258 -2.00 7.78 -5.41
N ASP A 259 -1.04 8.22 -6.19
CA ASP A 259 -1.21 8.64 -7.58
C ASP A 259 -1.28 7.47 -8.58
N GLY A 260 -1.15 6.23 -8.09
CA GLY A 260 -1.16 5.01 -8.91
C GLY A 260 0.21 4.66 -9.51
N GLU A 261 1.25 5.50 -9.27
CA GLU A 261 2.61 5.19 -9.68
C GLU A 261 3.22 4.12 -8.77
N GLU A 262 4.24 3.42 -9.28
CA GLU A 262 4.96 2.41 -8.53
C GLU A 262 5.59 3.00 -7.27
N ALA A 263 5.51 2.25 -6.18
CA ALA A 263 6.08 2.65 -4.90
C ALA A 263 6.48 1.42 -4.08
N GLU A 264 7.48 1.59 -3.23
CA GLU A 264 8.06 0.50 -2.45
C GLU A 264 7.71 0.61 -0.95
N CYS A 265 7.34 -0.52 -0.35
CA CYS A 265 7.04 -0.65 1.08
C CYS A 265 8.02 -1.64 1.69
N VAL A 266 9.05 -1.14 2.39
CA VAL A 266 10.11 -1.97 2.98
C VAL A 266 9.95 -2.01 4.49
N LEU A 267 9.85 -3.22 5.04
CA LEU A 267 9.77 -3.44 6.47
C LEU A 267 11.07 -4.07 6.96
N PHE A 268 11.80 -3.37 7.82
CA PHE A 268 12.98 -3.90 8.49
C PHE A 268 12.55 -4.60 9.78
N PHE A 269 12.65 -5.93 9.77
CA PHE A 269 12.20 -6.77 10.89
C PHE A 269 13.37 -7.27 11.71
N SER A 270 13.26 -7.15 13.03
CA SER A 270 14.15 -7.78 13.99
C SER A 270 13.36 -8.44 15.14
N LYS A 271 13.95 -9.47 15.76
CA LYS A 271 13.32 -10.10 16.94
C LYS A 271 13.13 -9.15 18.12
N GLN A 272 13.88 -8.06 18.17
CA GLN A 272 13.72 -7.02 19.20
C GLN A 272 12.39 -6.27 19.04
N ASP A 273 11.87 -6.15 17.83
CA ASP A 273 10.58 -5.49 17.56
C ASP A 273 9.43 -6.23 18.24
N ILE A 274 9.50 -7.55 18.33
CA ILE A 274 8.51 -8.37 19.05
C ILE A 274 8.48 -7.96 20.53
N MET A 275 9.65 -7.78 21.14
CA MET A 275 9.75 -7.39 22.55
C MET A 275 9.26 -5.96 22.78
N ILE A 276 9.58 -5.05 21.85
CA ILE A 276 9.10 -3.65 21.90
C ILE A 276 7.57 -3.64 21.84
N ASN A 277 6.97 -4.34 20.86
CA ASN A 277 5.52 -4.36 20.69
C ASN A 277 4.80 -5.03 21.87
N LYS A 278 5.32 -6.12 22.42
CA LYS A 278 4.76 -6.73 23.65
C LYS A 278 4.75 -5.75 24.82
N ARG A 279 5.85 -5.02 25.05
CA ARG A 279 5.93 -3.99 26.09
C ARG A 279 4.93 -2.86 25.86
N LEU A 280 4.74 -2.43 24.61
CA LEU A 280 3.75 -1.41 24.26
C LEU A 280 2.31 -1.89 24.51
N LEU A 281 2.00 -3.15 24.26
CA LEU A 281 0.71 -3.74 24.59
C LEU A 281 0.49 -3.81 26.11
N ASP A 282 1.50 -4.24 26.87
CA ASP A 282 1.42 -4.29 28.34
C ASP A 282 1.26 -2.89 28.94
N TYR A 283 1.96 -1.88 28.40
CA TYR A 283 1.84 -0.48 28.83
C TYR A 283 0.41 0.07 28.59
N LYS A 284 -0.17 -0.17 27.41
CA LYS A 284 -1.56 0.20 27.11
C LYS A 284 -2.56 -0.44 28.09
N ALA A 285 -2.29 -1.66 28.52
CA ALA A 285 -3.14 -2.37 29.47
C ALA A 285 -3.09 -1.81 30.90
N THR A 286 -2.00 -1.12 31.30
CA THR A 286 -1.79 -0.62 32.66
C THR A 286 -2.19 0.84 32.86
N GLU A 287 -2.11 1.70 31.84
CA GLU A 287 -2.37 3.15 31.96
C GLU A 287 -3.81 3.61 31.69
N GLY A 288 -4.80 2.74 31.86
CA GLY A 288 -6.19 3.18 32.04
C GLY A 288 -6.90 3.66 30.77
N GLY A 289 -6.68 3.02 29.63
CA GLY A 289 -7.60 3.13 28.51
C GLY A 289 -8.95 2.46 28.82
N TYR A 290 -10.05 2.88 28.19
CA TYR A 290 -11.40 2.31 28.33
C TYR A 290 -11.48 0.78 28.14
N THR A 291 -10.41 0.18 27.61
CA THR A 291 -10.26 -1.27 27.33
C THR A 291 -9.18 -1.94 28.21
N ALA A 292 -8.55 -1.23 29.12
CA ALA A 292 -7.38 -1.69 29.90
C ALA A 292 -7.63 -2.94 30.77
N GLY A 293 -8.86 -3.40 30.92
CA GLY A 293 -9.22 -4.55 31.77
C GLY A 293 -9.95 -5.67 31.05
N ASP A 294 -10.31 -5.55 29.76
CA ASP A 294 -11.05 -6.60 29.06
C ASP A 294 -10.09 -7.69 28.51
N PRO A 295 -10.14 -8.92 29.06
CA PRO A 295 -9.30 -10.02 28.57
C PRO A 295 -9.49 -10.34 27.09
N ALA A 296 -10.71 -10.15 26.55
CA ALA A 296 -11.03 -10.45 25.17
C ALA A 296 -10.34 -9.44 24.21
N VAL A 297 -10.32 -8.16 24.58
CA VAL A 297 -9.61 -7.12 23.82
C VAL A 297 -8.11 -7.39 23.83
N ARG A 298 -7.55 -7.73 25.01
CA ARG A 298 -6.12 -8.08 25.11
C ARG A 298 -5.74 -9.30 24.28
N ALA A 299 -6.56 -10.35 24.29
CA ALA A 299 -6.35 -11.54 23.49
C ALA A 299 -6.40 -11.20 21.98
N ASN A 300 -7.29 -10.31 21.57
CA ASN A 300 -7.38 -9.84 20.19
C ASN A 300 -6.12 -9.08 19.76
N GLU A 301 -5.65 -8.11 20.56
CA GLU A 301 -4.43 -7.36 20.27
C GLU A 301 -3.21 -8.30 20.19
N GLN A 302 -3.12 -9.30 21.06
CA GLN A 302 -2.07 -10.31 20.99
C GLN A 302 -2.19 -11.16 19.71
N ARG A 303 -3.40 -11.51 19.27
CA ARG A 303 -3.63 -12.24 18.02
C ARG A 303 -3.18 -11.40 16.81
N LYS A 304 -3.54 -10.12 16.75
CA LYS A 304 -3.11 -9.19 15.69
C LYS A 304 -1.58 -9.08 15.64
N LEU A 305 -0.92 -8.95 16.80
CA LEU A 305 0.53 -8.94 16.88
C LEU A 305 1.15 -10.25 16.36
N ASN A 306 0.58 -11.40 16.71
CA ASN A 306 1.07 -12.69 16.23
C ASN A 306 0.93 -12.82 14.71
N GLN A 307 -0.16 -12.33 14.13
CA GLN A 307 -0.36 -12.30 12.67
C GLN A 307 0.67 -11.39 11.97
N MET A 308 0.99 -10.24 12.58
CA MET A 308 2.05 -9.36 12.06
C MET A 308 3.45 -10.01 12.14
N ILE A 309 3.74 -10.74 13.22
CA ILE A 309 4.97 -11.51 13.35
C ILE A 309 5.05 -12.59 12.25
N HIS A 310 3.95 -13.32 12.04
CA HIS A 310 3.89 -14.34 11.00
C HIS A 310 4.09 -13.73 9.61
N TYR A 311 3.49 -12.57 9.32
CA TYR A 311 3.74 -11.84 8.08
C TYR A 311 5.23 -11.51 7.86
N CYS A 312 5.95 -11.15 8.92
CA CYS A 312 7.38 -10.85 8.84
C CYS A 312 8.28 -12.10 8.69
N GLU A 313 7.77 -13.27 9.04
CA GLU A 313 8.54 -14.53 9.05
C GLU A 313 8.14 -15.48 7.93
N THR A 314 7.01 -15.25 7.25
CA THR A 314 6.47 -16.14 6.21
C THR A 314 7.33 -16.12 4.96
N ASP A 315 7.37 -17.27 4.27
CA ASP A 315 7.92 -17.40 2.93
C ASP A 315 6.82 -17.35 1.84
N GLU A 316 5.53 -17.18 2.26
CA GLU A 316 4.40 -17.02 1.35
C GLU A 316 4.40 -15.64 0.69
N CYS A 317 3.58 -15.47 -0.35
CA CYS A 317 3.40 -14.18 -1.00
C CYS A 317 2.92 -13.11 -0.02
N LEU A 318 3.72 -12.05 0.20
CA LEU A 318 3.40 -10.99 1.15
C LEU A 318 2.11 -10.24 0.78
N ARG A 319 1.87 -10.02 -0.51
CA ARG A 319 0.64 -9.37 -0.99
C ARG A 319 -0.58 -10.23 -0.72
N GLN A 320 -0.54 -11.52 -1.07
CA GLN A 320 -1.63 -12.44 -0.85
C GLN A 320 -1.95 -12.59 0.64
N TYR A 321 -0.93 -12.59 1.49
CA TYR A 321 -1.10 -12.63 2.94
C TYR A 321 -1.92 -11.44 3.45
N ILE A 322 -1.61 -10.22 2.97
CA ILE A 322 -2.37 -9.01 3.31
C ILE A 322 -3.83 -9.12 2.81
N LEU A 323 -4.04 -9.55 1.56
CA LEU A 323 -5.36 -9.67 0.97
C LEU A 323 -6.22 -10.68 1.74
N ASN A 324 -5.67 -11.85 2.04
CA ASN A 324 -6.34 -12.89 2.83
C ASN A 324 -6.72 -12.40 4.22
N TYR A 325 -5.83 -11.61 4.87
CA TYR A 325 -6.11 -11.03 6.18
C TYR A 325 -7.35 -10.14 6.19
N PHE A 326 -7.58 -9.38 5.14
CA PHE A 326 -8.75 -8.50 4.99
C PHE A 326 -9.96 -9.19 4.36
N GLY A 327 -9.88 -10.50 4.10
CA GLY A 327 -10.98 -11.30 3.54
C GLY A 327 -11.11 -11.17 2.01
N ASP A 328 -10.08 -10.68 1.32
CA ASP A 328 -9.99 -10.70 -0.14
C ASP A 328 -9.19 -11.95 -0.54
N HIS A 329 -9.92 -13.00 -0.92
CA HIS A 329 -9.35 -14.30 -1.27
C HIS A 329 -9.11 -14.45 -2.78
N SER A 330 -9.15 -13.36 -3.53
CA SER A 330 -8.84 -13.37 -4.96
C SER A 330 -7.43 -13.91 -5.18
N PRO A 331 -7.24 -14.91 -6.05
CA PRO A 331 -5.90 -15.45 -6.33
C PRO A 331 -5.01 -14.33 -6.89
N CYS A 332 -3.93 -14.04 -6.22
CA CYS A 332 -2.97 -13.04 -6.63
C CYS A 332 -1.70 -13.72 -7.13
N ILE A 333 -1.45 -13.66 -8.43
CA ILE A 333 -0.10 -13.94 -8.95
C ILE A 333 0.70 -12.67 -8.76
N CYS A 334 1.39 -12.60 -7.62
CA CYS A 334 2.14 -11.44 -7.24
C CYS A 334 3.55 -11.51 -7.85
N GLU A 335 3.86 -10.55 -8.73
CA GLU A 335 5.23 -10.31 -9.21
C GLU A 335 5.85 -9.08 -8.52
N LYS A 336 5.24 -8.61 -7.42
CA LYS A 336 5.60 -7.37 -6.72
C LYS A 336 5.71 -7.54 -5.20
N CYS A 337 6.40 -8.61 -4.76
CA CYS A 337 6.86 -8.72 -3.37
C CYS A 337 8.16 -9.54 -3.30
N SER A 338 8.95 -9.32 -2.25
CA SER A 338 10.26 -9.97 -2.09
C SER A 338 10.21 -11.50 -2.03
N ASN A 339 9.08 -12.09 -1.64
CA ASN A 339 8.94 -13.54 -1.58
C ASN A 339 8.57 -14.17 -2.93
N CYS A 340 8.06 -13.37 -3.89
CA CYS A 340 7.69 -13.84 -5.22
C CYS A 340 8.73 -13.53 -6.29
N VAL A 341 9.57 -12.52 -6.05
CA VAL A 341 10.60 -12.07 -6.99
C VAL A 341 11.92 -12.02 -6.24
N VAL A 342 12.92 -12.73 -6.73
CA VAL A 342 14.31 -12.57 -6.25
C VAL A 342 14.78 -11.20 -6.76
N THR A 343 14.87 -10.23 -5.87
CA THR A 343 15.40 -8.91 -6.22
C THR A 343 16.92 -8.98 -6.35
N GLU A 344 17.48 -8.29 -7.34
CA GLU A 344 18.94 -8.21 -7.55
C GLU A 344 19.69 -7.68 -6.31
N ASP A 345 18.99 -6.99 -5.40
CA ASP A 345 19.55 -6.49 -4.13
C ASP A 345 19.98 -7.62 -3.15
N GLU A 346 19.36 -8.81 -3.20
CA GLU A 346 19.85 -9.97 -2.43
C GLU A 346 21.17 -10.54 -2.99
N ALA A 347 21.40 -10.36 -4.29
CA ALA A 347 22.68 -10.66 -4.92
C ALA A 347 23.74 -9.59 -4.60
N GLU A 348 23.36 -8.31 -4.40
CA GLU A 348 24.26 -7.21 -4.07
C GLU A 348 24.60 -7.12 -2.58
N GLU A 349 23.77 -7.57 -1.64
CA GLU A 349 24.13 -7.67 -0.22
C GLU A 349 25.27 -8.67 0.01
N ASN A 350 25.40 -9.68 -0.84
CA ASN A 350 26.60 -10.55 -0.89
C ASN A 350 27.77 -9.94 -1.68
N TYR A 351 27.58 -8.78 -2.35
CA TYR A 351 28.57 -8.16 -3.25
C TYR A 351 29.11 -6.81 -2.73
N ILE A 352 28.70 -6.35 -1.53
CA ILE A 352 29.14 -5.06 -0.95
C ILE A 352 30.61 -5.07 -0.46
N GLU A 353 31.35 -6.15 -0.65
CA GLU A 353 32.83 -6.12 -0.47
C GLU A 353 33.62 -5.62 -1.69
N THR A 354 33.01 -5.41 -2.84
CA THR A 354 33.71 -4.88 -4.02
C THR A 354 32.93 -3.77 -4.71
N GLY A 355 33.53 -2.58 -4.68
CA GLY A 355 32.93 -1.34 -5.12
C GLY A 355 32.55 -1.23 -6.61
N ARG A 356 31.70 -0.25 -6.85
CA ARG A 356 31.30 0.45 -8.07
C ARG A 356 30.18 -0.16 -8.91
N ALA A 357 29.01 0.53 -8.93
CA ALA A 357 28.52 1.28 -10.09
C ALA A 357 27.13 1.83 -9.80
N LYS A 358 26.89 3.12 -10.10
CA LYS A 358 25.60 3.78 -10.08
C LYS A 358 24.64 3.09 -11.07
N LYS A 359 23.54 2.46 -10.58
CA LYS A 359 22.34 2.25 -11.39
C LYS A 359 21.34 3.34 -11.01
N LYS A 360 20.97 4.16 -12.00
CA LYS A 360 19.84 5.08 -11.93
C LYS A 360 18.57 4.28 -11.74
N THR A 361 17.69 4.76 -10.88
CA THR A 361 16.35 4.20 -10.61
C THR A 361 15.57 3.95 -11.91
N ALA A 362 14.90 2.81 -12.01
CA ALA A 362 14.21 2.35 -13.21
C ALA A 362 13.12 3.31 -13.73
N GLU A 363 12.65 4.26 -12.92
CA GLU A 363 11.60 5.22 -13.30
C GLU A 363 12.10 6.45 -14.07
N LEU A 364 13.38 6.82 -13.93
CA LEU A 364 14.04 7.80 -14.80
C LEU A 364 14.67 7.13 -16.03
N ALA A 365 14.75 5.81 -16.07
CA ALA A 365 15.33 5.07 -17.20
C ALA A 365 14.48 5.15 -18.48
N ASP A 366 13.21 5.57 -18.39
CA ASP A 366 12.35 5.81 -19.56
C ASP A 366 12.51 7.21 -20.16
N LEU A 367 13.19 8.13 -19.48
CA LEU A 367 13.48 9.48 -19.99
C LEU A 367 14.95 9.55 -20.42
N THR A 368 15.19 10.11 -21.61
CA THR A 368 16.54 10.48 -22.05
C THR A 368 17.17 11.50 -21.09
N GLU A 369 18.49 11.72 -21.14
CA GLU A 369 19.16 12.75 -20.33
C GLU A 369 18.51 14.14 -20.50
N GLU A 370 18.12 14.47 -21.74
CA GLU A 370 17.36 15.68 -22.06
C GLU A 370 15.96 15.69 -21.43
N GLY A 371 15.27 14.53 -21.43
CA GLY A 371 13.97 14.37 -20.77
C GLY A 371 14.03 14.54 -19.25
N GLN A 372 15.15 14.14 -18.63
CA GLN A 372 15.38 14.33 -17.19
C GLN A 372 15.61 15.81 -16.85
N GLU A 373 16.36 16.54 -17.69
CA GLU A 373 16.56 17.99 -17.53
C GLU A 373 15.24 18.75 -17.66
N LEU A 374 14.43 18.39 -18.66
CA LEU A 374 13.10 18.98 -18.84
C LEU A 374 12.19 18.67 -17.65
N PHE A 375 12.21 17.44 -17.14
CA PHE A 375 11.42 17.04 -15.99
C PHE A 375 11.72 17.90 -14.76
N GLU A 376 12.99 18.15 -14.44
CA GLU A 376 13.36 19.00 -13.30
C GLU A 376 12.94 20.47 -13.49
N LYS A 377 13.02 20.99 -14.72
CA LYS A 377 12.52 22.34 -15.03
C LYS A 377 11.01 22.44 -14.85
N LEU A 378 10.25 21.45 -15.32
CA LEU A 378 8.80 21.39 -15.14
C LEU A 378 8.40 21.20 -13.67
N ARG A 379 9.16 20.38 -12.93
CA ARG A 379 8.97 20.17 -11.48
C ARG A 379 9.18 21.47 -10.71
N LYS A 380 10.19 22.23 -11.03
CA LYS A 380 10.44 23.56 -10.44
C LYS A 380 9.29 24.52 -10.72
N CYS A 381 8.82 24.59 -11.96
CA CYS A 381 7.66 25.41 -12.35
C CYS A 381 6.42 25.01 -11.56
N ARG A 382 6.13 23.71 -11.44
CA ARG A 382 5.02 23.22 -10.63
C ARG A 382 5.12 23.72 -9.20
N SER A 383 6.29 23.65 -8.59
CA SER A 383 6.51 24.11 -7.22
C SER A 383 6.32 25.62 -7.07
N GLU A 384 6.74 26.41 -8.04
CA GLU A 384 6.51 27.87 -8.07
C GLU A 384 5.04 28.23 -8.23
N LEU A 385 4.32 27.54 -9.12
CA LEU A 385 2.87 27.70 -9.30
C LEU A 385 2.10 27.34 -8.03
N ALA A 386 2.49 26.25 -7.40
CA ALA A 386 1.91 25.78 -6.15
C ALA A 386 2.13 26.79 -5.01
N ALA A 387 3.35 27.34 -4.89
CA ALA A 387 3.67 28.37 -3.90
C ALA A 387 2.86 29.66 -4.09
N LYS A 388 2.69 30.11 -5.34
CA LYS A 388 1.86 31.31 -5.67
C LYS A 388 0.41 31.10 -5.24
N GLN A 389 -0.14 29.89 -5.32
CA GLN A 389 -1.51 29.58 -4.97
C GLN A 389 -1.68 29.11 -3.52
N GLY A 390 -0.56 28.87 -2.81
CA GLY A 390 -0.57 28.31 -1.46
C GLY A 390 -1.19 26.93 -1.39
N VAL A 391 -0.96 26.07 -2.41
CA VAL A 391 -1.41 24.68 -2.49
C VAL A 391 -0.19 23.76 -2.63
N PRO A 392 -0.30 22.49 -2.21
CA PRO A 392 0.75 21.49 -2.43
C PRO A 392 1.03 21.27 -3.92
N PRO A 393 2.29 21.01 -4.35
CA PRO A 393 2.67 20.84 -5.74
C PRO A 393 1.89 19.75 -6.49
N PHE A 394 1.59 18.64 -5.85
CA PHE A 394 0.82 17.53 -6.44
C PHE A 394 -0.64 17.89 -6.78
N ILE A 395 -1.20 18.96 -6.22
CA ILE A 395 -2.53 19.49 -6.57
C ILE A 395 -2.50 20.12 -7.96
N ILE A 396 -1.40 20.77 -8.35
CA ILE A 396 -1.23 21.35 -9.68
C ILE A 396 -1.24 20.22 -10.72
N CYS A 397 -0.30 19.27 -10.62
CA CYS A 397 -0.28 18.07 -11.44
C CYS A 397 0.62 16.98 -10.81
N SER A 398 0.38 15.72 -11.18
CA SER A 398 1.17 14.57 -10.72
C SER A 398 2.52 14.49 -11.44
N ASP A 399 3.46 13.70 -10.89
CA ASP A 399 4.73 13.42 -11.56
C ASP A 399 4.51 12.68 -12.88
N LYS A 400 3.50 11.83 -12.97
CA LYS A 400 3.07 11.18 -14.22
C LYS A 400 2.67 12.19 -15.29
N THR A 401 1.96 13.24 -14.91
CA THR A 401 1.62 14.34 -15.81
C THR A 401 2.87 15.02 -16.33
N LEU A 402 3.86 15.29 -15.46
CA LEU A 402 5.14 15.90 -15.87
C LEU A 402 5.94 14.97 -16.80
N LYS A 403 5.97 13.66 -16.53
CA LYS A 403 6.63 12.69 -17.41
C LYS A 403 5.96 12.62 -18.78
N ASP A 404 4.63 12.65 -18.82
CA ASP A 404 3.90 12.67 -20.10
C ASP A 404 4.13 13.98 -20.86
N MET A 405 4.28 15.12 -20.15
CA MET A 405 4.75 16.37 -20.76
C MET A 405 6.16 16.25 -21.36
N CYS A 406 7.09 15.59 -20.67
CA CYS A 406 8.44 15.35 -21.20
C CYS A 406 8.44 14.45 -22.44
N ALA A 407 7.57 13.45 -22.47
CA ALA A 407 7.45 12.52 -23.59
C ALA A 407 6.78 13.16 -24.83
N ARG A 408 5.78 14.04 -24.63
CA ARG A 408 4.99 14.66 -25.70
C ARG A 408 5.50 16.03 -26.11
N CYS A 409 6.24 16.71 -25.24
CA CYS A 409 6.73 18.06 -25.41
C CYS A 409 5.67 19.06 -25.93
N PRO A 410 4.49 19.20 -25.26
CA PRO A 410 3.40 20.04 -25.72
C PRO A 410 3.82 21.53 -25.68
N ALA A 411 3.89 22.17 -26.83
CA ALA A 411 4.35 23.55 -26.97
C ALA A 411 3.24 24.61 -26.84
N ASP A 412 1.97 24.20 -26.81
CA ASP A 412 0.81 25.06 -26.68
C ASP A 412 -0.34 24.42 -25.88
N LYS A 413 -1.38 25.20 -25.56
CA LYS A 413 -2.55 24.74 -24.80
C LYS A 413 -3.36 23.65 -25.51
N THR A 414 -3.31 23.60 -26.82
CA THR A 414 -4.07 22.62 -27.61
C THR A 414 -3.42 21.26 -27.46
N GLN A 415 -2.11 21.18 -27.62
CA GLN A 415 -1.32 19.96 -27.42
C GLN A 415 -1.32 19.53 -25.95
N MET A 416 -1.45 20.48 -25.01
CA MET A 416 -1.55 20.19 -23.57
C MET A 416 -2.84 19.42 -23.21
N ALA A 417 -3.86 19.45 -24.07
CA ALA A 417 -5.09 18.70 -23.86
C ALA A 417 -4.92 17.17 -23.98
N ASP A 418 -3.88 16.74 -24.69
CA ASP A 418 -3.55 15.32 -24.88
C ASP A 418 -2.68 14.76 -23.74
N VAL A 419 -2.23 15.63 -22.82
CA VAL A 419 -1.39 15.25 -21.68
C VAL A 419 -2.23 14.63 -20.58
N TYR A 420 -1.79 13.47 -20.10
CA TYR A 420 -2.44 12.79 -18.99
C TYR A 420 -2.61 13.70 -17.77
N GLY A 421 -3.82 13.76 -17.21
CA GLY A 421 -4.13 14.51 -15.99
C GLY A 421 -4.23 16.04 -16.16
N MET A 422 -4.17 16.55 -17.39
CA MET A 422 -4.38 17.96 -17.75
C MET A 422 -5.81 18.17 -18.29
N GLY A 423 -6.78 18.29 -17.39
CA GLY A 423 -8.15 18.66 -17.78
C GLY A 423 -8.29 20.14 -18.14
N ALA A 424 -9.39 20.51 -18.82
CA ALA A 424 -9.64 21.87 -19.36
C ALA A 424 -9.36 23.00 -18.34
N GLN A 425 -9.76 22.82 -17.08
CA GLN A 425 -9.54 23.81 -16.03
C GLN A 425 -8.05 23.99 -15.68
N LYS A 426 -7.29 22.88 -15.60
CA LYS A 426 -5.85 22.91 -15.34
C LYS A 426 -5.08 23.52 -16.52
N ILE A 427 -5.49 23.22 -17.74
CA ILE A 427 -4.91 23.81 -18.95
C ILE A 427 -5.15 25.33 -18.96
N ALA A 428 -6.34 25.76 -18.62
CA ALA A 428 -6.65 27.20 -18.54
C ALA A 428 -5.78 27.92 -17.50
N SER A 429 -5.56 27.29 -16.35
CA SER A 429 -4.84 27.89 -15.21
C SER A 429 -3.32 27.79 -15.30
N TYR A 430 -2.79 26.67 -15.83
CA TYR A 430 -1.36 26.34 -15.75
C TYR A 430 -0.72 25.97 -17.08
N GLY A 431 -1.52 25.64 -18.11
CA GLY A 431 -1.04 25.10 -19.37
C GLY A 431 -0.01 26.00 -20.07
N GLU A 432 -0.21 27.33 -20.02
CA GLU A 432 0.73 28.28 -20.61
C GLU A 432 2.11 28.29 -19.94
N SER A 433 2.13 28.23 -18.60
CA SER A 433 3.38 28.24 -17.84
C SER A 433 4.25 27.01 -18.13
N PHE A 434 3.63 25.85 -18.29
CA PHE A 434 4.34 24.63 -18.67
C PHE A 434 4.77 24.66 -20.15
N ALA A 435 3.88 25.10 -21.05
CA ALA A 435 4.19 25.21 -22.47
C ALA A 435 5.36 26.19 -22.75
N GLU A 436 5.44 27.27 -22.01
CA GLU A 436 6.55 28.24 -22.13
C GLU A 436 7.90 27.59 -21.81
N ILE A 437 7.97 26.81 -20.72
CA ILE A 437 9.22 26.11 -20.35
C ILE A 437 9.60 25.07 -21.41
N ILE A 438 8.62 24.34 -21.93
CA ILE A 438 8.85 23.33 -22.96
C ILE A 438 9.35 24.01 -24.24
N ARG A 439 8.76 25.14 -24.66
CA ARG A 439 9.24 25.93 -25.82
C ARG A 439 10.68 26.42 -25.64
N MET A 440 10.98 26.97 -24.46
CA MET A 440 12.34 27.44 -24.16
C MET A 440 13.35 26.28 -24.17
N PHE A 441 12.94 25.11 -23.64
CA PHE A 441 13.78 23.93 -23.66
C PHE A 441 14.03 23.42 -25.08
N LEU A 442 13.03 23.33 -25.93
CA LEU A 442 13.15 22.92 -27.31
C LEU A 442 14.03 23.87 -28.10
N GLN A 443 13.89 25.19 -27.93
CA GLN A 443 14.74 26.21 -28.58
C GLN A 443 16.24 26.10 -28.20
N THR A 444 16.52 25.72 -26.96
CA THR A 444 17.92 25.57 -26.51
C THR A 444 18.57 24.26 -27.01
N HIS A 445 17.78 23.24 -27.33
CA HIS A 445 18.27 21.94 -27.80
C HIS A 445 18.22 21.80 -29.32
N GLU A 446 17.40 22.60 -30.05
CA GLU A 446 17.45 22.69 -31.53
C GLU A 446 18.72 23.39 -32.08
N SER A 447 19.47 24.10 -31.24
CA SER A 447 20.72 24.76 -31.61
C SER A 447 21.96 23.85 -31.61
N GLY A 448 21.80 22.57 -31.25
CA GLY A 448 22.85 21.55 -31.20
C GLY A 448 22.52 20.29 -32.00
N ASN A 449 22.86 20.36 -33.31
CA ASN A 449 23.01 19.23 -34.24
C ASN A 449 21.79 18.39 -34.62
N MET A 450 21.14 18.79 -35.72
CA MET A 450 20.44 17.86 -36.62
C MET A 450 21.44 17.20 -37.56
N THR A 451 21.50 15.85 -37.55
CA THR A 451 21.84 15.08 -38.76
C THR A 451 20.81 13.97 -38.93
N THR A 452 19.88 14.26 -39.76
CA THR A 452 19.31 13.61 -40.96
C THR A 452 18.89 12.16 -40.87
N GLY A 453 17.62 11.99 -41.14
CA GLY A 453 17.01 10.76 -41.64
C GLY A 453 15.61 11.07 -42.18
N LYS A 454 15.57 11.76 -43.37
CA LYS A 454 14.33 11.89 -44.15
C LYS A 454 13.96 10.56 -44.73
N THR A 455 12.71 10.18 -44.64
CA THR A 455 11.99 9.55 -45.75
C THR A 455 10.52 10.02 -45.70
N GLU A 456 10.12 10.57 -46.84
CA GLU A 456 8.76 10.99 -47.19
C GLU A 456 7.86 9.76 -47.41
N GLY A 457 6.58 9.90 -47.16
CA GLY A 457 5.55 8.98 -47.71
C GLY A 457 4.25 8.94 -46.98
N ALA A 458 3.30 9.81 -47.41
CA ALA A 458 1.85 9.66 -47.50
C ALA A 458 1.08 8.78 -46.49
N ALA A 459 0.19 9.47 -45.80
CA ALA A 459 -1.19 9.12 -45.38
C ALA A 459 -1.72 7.70 -45.57
N VAL A 460 -2.03 7.05 -44.45
CA VAL A 460 -3.27 6.27 -44.27
C VAL A 460 -3.59 6.28 -42.76
N VAL A 461 -4.83 6.64 -42.43
CA VAL A 461 -5.39 6.58 -41.07
C VAL A 461 -5.59 5.11 -40.75
N GLU A 462 -4.80 4.55 -39.87
CA GLU A 462 -5.10 3.31 -39.19
C GLU A 462 -4.90 3.49 -37.68
N THR A 463 -5.89 3.06 -36.97
CA THR A 463 -6.01 2.98 -35.51
C THR A 463 -4.73 2.43 -34.88
N VAL A 464 -3.99 3.27 -34.15
CA VAL A 464 -2.79 2.85 -33.41
C VAL A 464 -3.25 2.11 -32.16
N SER A 465 -3.14 0.80 -32.22
CA SER A 465 -3.12 -0.11 -31.10
C SER A 465 -1.97 0.26 -30.13
N LYS A 466 -2.23 0.12 -28.84
CA LYS A 466 -1.29 0.27 -27.72
C LYS A 466 0.09 -0.32 -28.03
N PRO A 467 1.20 0.32 -27.54
CA PRO A 467 2.53 -0.30 -27.62
C PRO A 467 2.53 -1.62 -26.85
N PRO A 468 3.31 -2.62 -27.27
CA PRO A 468 3.27 -3.95 -26.69
C PRO A 468 3.76 -3.89 -25.24
N ALA A 469 2.87 -4.23 -24.33
CA ALA A 469 3.24 -4.63 -22.98
C ALA A 469 4.34 -5.69 -23.07
N GLY A 470 5.35 -5.60 -22.19
CA GLY A 470 6.40 -6.61 -22.11
C GLY A 470 5.79 -8.00 -22.16
N LYS A 471 6.37 -8.88 -22.97
CA LYS A 471 5.84 -10.22 -23.25
C LYS A 471 5.50 -10.90 -21.92
N LYS A 472 4.21 -11.08 -21.63
CA LYS A 472 3.75 -11.88 -20.48
C LYS A 472 4.37 -13.26 -20.62
N LYS A 473 5.12 -13.72 -19.60
CA LYS A 473 5.58 -15.11 -19.55
C LYS A 473 4.39 -16.04 -19.73
N GLN A 474 4.52 -16.98 -20.63
CA GLN A 474 3.47 -17.97 -20.88
C GLN A 474 3.26 -18.84 -19.64
N PRO A 475 2.07 -19.42 -19.42
CA PRO A 475 1.84 -20.39 -18.36
C PRO A 475 2.91 -21.48 -18.34
N PHE A 476 3.14 -22.10 -17.15
CA PHE A 476 4.06 -23.22 -17.08
C PHE A 476 3.59 -24.35 -18.01
N TYR A 477 4.49 -24.85 -18.78
CA TYR A 477 4.31 -26.04 -19.60
C TYR A 477 5.63 -26.78 -19.70
N ILE A 478 5.57 -28.07 -19.61
CA ILE A 478 6.71 -28.96 -19.86
C ILE A 478 6.23 -30.11 -20.76
N ALA A 479 7.01 -30.43 -21.77
CA ALA A 479 6.69 -31.54 -22.64
C ALA A 479 6.60 -32.84 -21.81
N PRO A 480 5.52 -33.64 -21.96
CA PRO A 480 5.31 -34.83 -21.14
C PRO A 480 6.49 -35.82 -21.14
N GLU A 481 7.25 -35.88 -22.24
CA GLU A 481 8.45 -36.74 -22.36
C GLU A 481 9.61 -36.28 -21.46
N LYS A 482 9.72 -34.97 -21.16
CA LYS A 482 10.74 -34.44 -20.23
C LYS A 482 10.47 -34.85 -18.79
N LEU A 483 9.23 -35.08 -18.40
CA LEU A 483 8.85 -35.55 -17.08
C LEU A 483 9.37 -36.98 -16.77
N ASP A 484 9.74 -37.74 -17.77
CA ASP A 484 10.39 -39.05 -17.58
C ASP A 484 11.81 -38.94 -17.03
N GLN A 485 12.40 -37.74 -17.07
CA GLN A 485 13.75 -37.49 -16.57
C GLN A 485 13.77 -37.03 -15.12
N VAL A 486 12.60 -36.91 -14.46
CA VAL A 486 12.51 -36.49 -13.05
C VAL A 486 13.15 -37.55 -12.15
N THR A 487 14.05 -37.10 -11.30
CA THR A 487 14.67 -37.97 -10.28
C THR A 487 13.80 -38.01 -9.03
N PHE A 488 13.58 -39.19 -8.49
CA PHE A 488 12.80 -39.41 -7.27
C PHE A 488 13.72 -39.68 -6.06
N SER A 489 13.26 -39.29 -4.88
CA SER A 489 13.89 -39.59 -3.59
C SER A 489 12.97 -40.46 -2.74
N ASP A 490 13.51 -41.07 -1.68
CA ASP A 490 12.74 -41.93 -0.79
C ASP A 490 11.53 -41.20 -0.17
N ALA A 491 11.73 -39.92 0.18
CA ALA A 491 10.66 -39.02 0.65
C ALA A 491 11.05 -37.56 0.41
N CYS A 492 10.08 -36.70 0.04
CA CYS A 492 10.29 -35.26 -0.10
C CYS A 492 8.99 -34.46 0.07
N MET A 493 9.12 -33.15 0.22
CA MET A 493 7.98 -32.24 0.10
C MET A 493 7.67 -31.92 -1.36
N VAL A 494 6.45 -31.52 -1.66
CA VAL A 494 6.04 -31.11 -3.03
C VAL A 494 6.93 -30.00 -3.58
N SER A 495 7.39 -29.07 -2.75
CA SER A 495 8.32 -27.99 -3.17
C SER A 495 9.61 -28.53 -3.77
N GLU A 496 10.20 -29.56 -3.16
CA GLU A 496 11.43 -30.18 -3.65
C GLU A 496 11.21 -30.93 -4.97
N LEU A 497 10.05 -31.55 -5.14
CA LEU A 497 9.69 -32.22 -6.39
C LEU A 497 9.46 -31.18 -7.51
N THR A 498 8.77 -30.08 -7.21
CA THR A 498 8.57 -29.01 -8.20
C THR A 498 9.88 -28.34 -8.62
N ASP A 499 10.85 -28.21 -7.72
CA ASP A 499 12.17 -27.67 -8.06
C ASP A 499 12.92 -28.58 -9.04
N ARG A 500 12.83 -29.90 -8.86
CA ARG A 500 13.43 -30.88 -9.78
C ARG A 500 12.77 -30.83 -11.15
N ILE A 501 11.43 -30.68 -11.21
CA ILE A 501 10.69 -30.55 -12.48
C ILE A 501 11.05 -29.23 -13.16
N ASN A 502 11.14 -28.13 -12.43
CA ASN A 502 11.52 -26.82 -12.96
C ASN A 502 12.96 -26.83 -13.54
N ALA A 503 13.86 -27.62 -12.96
CA ALA A 503 15.23 -27.76 -13.47
C ALA A 503 15.30 -28.41 -14.88
N LEU A 504 14.27 -29.17 -15.27
CA LEU A 504 14.16 -29.77 -16.60
C LEU A 504 13.55 -28.82 -17.65
N CYS A 505 13.03 -27.66 -17.22
CA CYS A 505 12.40 -26.68 -18.08
C CYS A 505 13.46 -25.68 -18.58
N GLU A 506 13.83 -25.76 -19.88
CA GLU A 506 14.84 -24.90 -20.50
C GLU A 506 14.28 -23.56 -20.99
N GLU A 507 12.96 -23.43 -21.08
CA GLU A 507 12.30 -22.23 -21.61
C GLU A 507 12.23 -21.13 -20.55
N LYS A 508 13.04 -20.09 -20.72
CA LYS A 508 13.08 -18.92 -19.81
C LYS A 508 11.84 -18.03 -19.88
N ASP A 509 11.03 -18.18 -20.92
CA ASP A 509 9.84 -17.35 -21.18
C ASP A 509 8.56 -17.89 -20.52
N ARG A 510 8.65 -19.01 -19.78
CA ARG A 510 7.53 -19.62 -19.08
C ARG A 510 7.61 -19.42 -17.57
N LYS A 511 6.44 -19.47 -16.91
CA LYS A 511 6.34 -19.46 -15.44
C LYS A 511 6.90 -20.77 -14.89
N LYS A 512 7.36 -20.77 -13.63
CA LYS A 512 7.77 -21.99 -12.93
C LYS A 512 6.56 -22.76 -12.40
N LEU A 513 6.66 -24.10 -12.34
CA LEU A 513 5.70 -24.94 -11.63
C LEU A 513 5.79 -24.62 -10.12
N THR A 514 4.66 -24.41 -9.46
CA THR A 514 4.60 -24.11 -8.04
C THR A 514 4.04 -25.29 -7.24
N ALA A 515 4.46 -25.43 -5.99
CA ALA A 515 3.91 -26.42 -5.07
C ALA A 515 2.39 -26.21 -4.86
N ALA A 516 1.92 -24.97 -4.91
CA ALA A 516 0.49 -24.64 -4.81
C ALA A 516 -0.30 -25.28 -5.96
N PHE A 517 0.16 -25.14 -7.21
CA PHE A 517 -0.48 -25.73 -8.38
C PHE A 517 -0.57 -27.27 -8.27
N VAL A 518 0.50 -27.92 -7.81
CA VAL A 518 0.51 -29.39 -7.64
C VAL A 518 -0.47 -29.79 -6.55
N ASN A 519 -0.51 -29.08 -5.44
CA ASN A 519 -1.45 -29.37 -4.36
C ASN A 519 -2.92 -29.16 -4.80
N ASP A 520 -3.22 -28.13 -5.57
CA ASP A 520 -4.55 -27.88 -6.13
C ASP A 520 -4.97 -29.01 -7.08
N LEU A 521 -4.05 -29.48 -7.92
CA LEU A 521 -4.28 -30.64 -8.77
C LEU A 521 -4.57 -31.90 -7.94
N LEU A 522 -3.85 -32.12 -6.84
CA LEU A 522 -4.09 -33.25 -5.93
C LEU A 522 -5.44 -33.16 -5.21
N VAL A 523 -5.91 -31.93 -4.89
CA VAL A 523 -7.26 -31.71 -4.35
C VAL A 523 -8.31 -32.04 -5.41
N GLN A 524 -8.17 -31.52 -6.64
CA GLN A 524 -9.09 -31.81 -7.75
C GLN A 524 -9.17 -33.30 -8.07
N LYS A 525 -8.06 -34.02 -7.95
CA LYS A 525 -7.99 -35.47 -8.19
C LYS A 525 -8.41 -36.30 -6.96
N GLY A 526 -8.75 -35.67 -5.85
CA GLY A 526 -9.23 -36.29 -4.61
C GLY A 526 -8.18 -37.01 -3.78
N TYR A 527 -6.88 -36.72 -3.96
CA TYR A 527 -5.80 -37.23 -3.11
C TYR A 527 -5.63 -36.39 -1.83
N LEU A 528 -5.99 -35.11 -1.91
CA LEU A 528 -6.07 -34.19 -0.78
C LEU A 528 -7.49 -33.66 -0.64
N LYS A 529 -7.86 -33.22 0.57
CA LYS A 529 -9.08 -32.46 0.84
C LYS A 529 -8.74 -31.19 1.59
N GLU A 530 -9.54 -30.15 1.41
CA GLU A 530 -9.45 -28.94 2.20
C GLU A 530 -10.40 -29.04 3.39
N GLU A 531 -9.90 -28.75 4.59
CA GLU A 531 -10.67 -28.66 5.83
C GLU A 531 -10.48 -27.29 6.45
N GLU A 532 -11.53 -26.73 7.02
CA GLU A 532 -11.45 -25.52 7.83
C GLU A 532 -11.17 -25.91 9.29
N GLN A 533 -10.03 -25.46 9.81
CA GLN A 533 -9.70 -25.56 11.22
C GLN A 533 -9.26 -24.18 11.72
N ASP A 534 -9.94 -23.64 12.74
CA ASP A 534 -9.64 -22.33 13.33
C ASP A 534 -9.52 -21.18 12.30
N GLU A 535 -10.48 -21.08 11.36
CA GLU A 535 -10.53 -20.10 10.28
C GLU A 535 -9.35 -20.18 9.27
N THR A 536 -8.57 -21.26 9.30
CA THR A 536 -7.52 -21.55 8.32
C THR A 536 -7.90 -22.78 7.49
N ARG A 537 -7.76 -22.66 6.16
CA ARG A 537 -7.88 -23.83 5.28
C ARG A 537 -6.61 -24.64 5.36
N ILE A 538 -6.73 -25.85 5.87
CA ILE A 538 -5.63 -26.82 5.89
C ILE A 538 -5.92 -27.94 4.89
N ARG A 539 -4.87 -28.45 4.28
CA ARG A 539 -4.98 -29.61 3.40
C ARG A 539 -4.67 -30.86 4.16
N ARG A 540 -5.57 -31.84 4.08
CA ARG A 540 -5.44 -33.15 4.69
C ARG A 540 -5.38 -34.22 3.64
N VAL A 541 -4.69 -35.30 3.93
CA VAL A 541 -4.60 -36.47 3.05
C VAL A 541 -5.90 -37.26 3.12
N THR A 542 -6.41 -37.67 1.97
CA THR A 542 -7.57 -38.59 1.89
C THR A 542 -7.09 -40.04 1.95
N GLU A 543 -8.05 -41.02 2.11
CA GLU A 543 -7.71 -42.45 2.01
C GLU A 543 -7.04 -42.80 0.67
N LYS A 544 -7.48 -42.17 -0.41
CA LYS A 544 -6.86 -42.30 -1.73
C LYS A 544 -5.45 -41.76 -1.74
N GLY A 545 -5.18 -40.63 -1.07
CA GLY A 545 -3.86 -40.05 -0.94
C GLY A 545 -2.91 -40.94 -0.12
N ILE A 546 -3.40 -41.50 1.00
CA ILE A 546 -2.61 -42.42 1.81
C ILE A 546 -2.24 -43.67 1.00
N ALA A 547 -3.20 -44.24 0.26
CA ALA A 547 -2.93 -45.37 -0.62
C ALA A 547 -1.94 -45.06 -1.75
N ALA A 548 -1.84 -43.80 -2.16
CA ALA A 548 -0.86 -43.31 -3.14
C ALA A 548 0.48 -42.89 -2.53
N GLY A 549 0.72 -43.13 -1.24
CA GLY A 549 1.99 -42.84 -0.56
C GLY A 549 2.15 -41.39 -0.10
N ILE A 550 1.08 -40.63 0.08
CA ILE A 550 1.14 -39.32 0.74
C ILE A 550 0.98 -39.53 2.25
N CYS A 551 1.89 -39.01 3.05
CA CYS A 551 1.87 -39.12 4.49
C CYS A 551 1.75 -37.75 5.14
N GLU A 552 1.04 -37.65 6.25
CA GLU A 552 1.07 -36.48 7.14
C GLU A 552 2.10 -36.73 8.24
N GLU A 553 3.06 -35.84 8.36
CA GLU A 553 4.04 -35.85 9.42
C GLU A 553 3.81 -34.66 10.34
N GLU A 554 3.55 -34.93 11.61
CA GLU A 554 3.44 -33.90 12.61
C GLU A 554 4.84 -33.33 12.91
N ARG A 555 5.03 -32.05 12.60
CA ARG A 555 6.26 -31.34 12.84
C ARG A 555 6.07 -30.26 13.89
N ARG A 556 7.02 -30.14 14.79
CA ARG A 556 7.08 -29.03 15.72
C ARG A 556 7.53 -27.77 14.99
N SER A 557 6.74 -26.71 15.08
CA SER A 557 7.18 -25.42 14.61
C SER A 557 8.49 -25.04 15.31
N LYS A 558 9.52 -24.74 14.53
CA LYS A 558 10.82 -24.27 15.06
C LYS A 558 10.71 -22.95 15.81
N PHE A 559 9.57 -22.25 15.71
CA PHE A 559 9.34 -20.89 16.19
C PHE A 559 8.01 -20.78 16.94
N GLY A 560 7.94 -21.38 18.12
CA GLY A 560 6.83 -21.19 19.05
C GLY A 560 5.80 -22.30 19.07
N GLY A 561 5.97 -23.23 19.96
CA GLY A 561 5.03 -24.12 20.68
C GLY A 561 3.89 -24.83 19.96
N GLY A 562 3.66 -24.62 18.69
CA GLY A 562 2.59 -25.26 17.91
C GLY A 562 3.09 -26.42 17.04
N HIS A 563 2.22 -27.40 16.81
CA HIS A 563 2.45 -28.49 15.87
C HIS A 563 1.73 -28.19 14.55
N TYR A 564 2.34 -28.50 13.41
CA TYR A 564 1.70 -28.45 12.09
C TYR A 564 1.95 -29.76 11.35
N TYR A 565 1.05 -30.09 10.42
CA TYR A 565 1.17 -31.31 9.62
C TYR A 565 1.79 -30.97 8.27
N ALA A 566 2.99 -31.54 8.00
CA ALA A 566 3.66 -31.46 6.72
C ALA A 566 3.24 -32.64 5.84
N LEU A 567 2.94 -32.36 4.56
CA LEU A 567 2.65 -33.39 3.57
C LEU A 567 3.98 -33.91 3.00
N ILE A 568 4.25 -35.18 3.27
CA ILE A 568 5.44 -35.89 2.80
C ILE A 568 5.04 -36.87 1.71
N HIS A 569 5.74 -36.85 0.60
CA HIS A 569 5.52 -37.66 -0.58
C HIS A 569 6.59 -38.73 -0.67
N THR A 570 6.18 -40.00 -0.51
CA THR A 570 7.04 -41.16 -0.77
C THR A 570 7.39 -41.21 -2.25
N ARG A 571 8.33 -42.06 -2.64
CA ARG A 571 8.69 -42.27 -4.03
C ARG A 571 7.47 -42.61 -4.92
N GLU A 572 6.60 -43.48 -4.45
CA GLU A 572 5.35 -43.86 -5.14
C GLU A 572 4.43 -42.64 -5.37
N SER A 573 4.29 -41.81 -4.35
CA SER A 573 3.53 -40.57 -4.47
C SER A 573 4.15 -39.58 -5.44
N GLN A 574 5.48 -39.45 -5.47
CA GLN A 574 6.18 -38.60 -6.44
C GLN A 574 5.96 -39.09 -7.88
N GLU A 575 6.04 -40.40 -8.10
CA GLU A 575 5.77 -41.02 -9.42
C GLU A 575 4.31 -40.79 -9.85
N MET A 576 3.37 -40.90 -8.92
CA MET A 576 1.95 -40.61 -9.16
C MET A 576 1.74 -39.13 -9.53
N ILE A 577 2.36 -38.18 -8.80
CA ILE A 577 2.25 -36.75 -9.10
C ILE A 577 2.78 -36.47 -10.49
N VAL A 578 3.91 -37.05 -10.87
CA VAL A 578 4.47 -36.89 -12.22
C VAL A 578 3.55 -37.46 -13.29
N ALA A 579 2.90 -38.59 -13.03
CA ALA A 579 1.91 -39.17 -13.95
C ALA A 579 0.67 -38.27 -14.11
N GLU A 580 0.15 -37.70 -13.03
CA GLU A 580 -0.97 -36.74 -13.08
C GLU A 580 -0.60 -35.45 -13.83
N LEU A 581 0.62 -34.95 -13.63
CA LEU A 581 1.14 -33.79 -14.38
C LEU A 581 1.31 -34.10 -15.87
N LYS A 582 1.76 -35.32 -16.22
CA LYS A 582 1.82 -35.75 -17.62
C LYS A 582 0.45 -35.77 -18.28
N ALA A 583 -0.54 -36.35 -17.61
CA ALA A 583 -1.92 -36.37 -18.09
C ALA A 583 -2.43 -34.93 -18.24
N TYR A 584 -2.22 -34.08 -17.27
CA TYR A 584 -2.63 -32.68 -17.32
C TYR A 584 -2.02 -31.94 -18.52
N PHE A 585 -0.71 -32.03 -18.75
CA PHE A 585 -0.06 -31.33 -19.88
C PHE A 585 -0.30 -31.98 -21.23
N THR A 586 -0.75 -33.22 -21.28
CA THR A 586 -1.23 -33.86 -22.49
C THR A 586 -2.60 -33.31 -22.91
N ASP A 587 -3.49 -33.11 -21.91
CA ASP A 587 -4.83 -32.57 -22.15
C ASP A 587 -4.79 -31.04 -22.38
N PHE A 588 -3.82 -30.34 -21.80
CA PHE A 588 -3.67 -28.89 -21.89
C PHE A 588 -2.26 -28.46 -22.35
N PRO A 589 -1.94 -28.63 -23.64
CA PRO A 589 -0.60 -28.35 -24.20
C PRO A 589 -0.22 -26.84 -24.15
N SER A 590 -1.15 -25.95 -23.87
CA SER A 590 -0.88 -24.51 -23.63
C SER A 590 -0.55 -24.17 -22.18
N GLY A 591 -0.65 -25.12 -21.24
CA GLY A 591 -0.40 -24.90 -19.81
C GLY A 591 -1.52 -24.16 -19.06
N SER A 592 -2.66 -23.92 -19.68
CA SER A 592 -3.83 -23.28 -19.05
C SER A 592 -5.07 -24.14 -19.23
N ALA A 593 -5.73 -24.52 -18.15
CA ALA A 593 -7.08 -25.08 -18.21
C ALA A 593 -8.05 -24.02 -18.75
N PRO A 594 -9.11 -24.42 -19.50
CA PRO A 594 -10.19 -23.51 -19.81
C PRO A 594 -10.79 -22.97 -18.50
N ALA A 595 -11.09 -21.66 -18.46
CA ALA A 595 -11.82 -21.07 -17.33
C ALA A 595 -13.11 -21.89 -17.13
N GLU A 596 -13.36 -22.36 -15.91
CA GLU A 596 -14.62 -23.05 -15.60
C GLU A 596 -15.81 -22.15 -15.99
N PRO A 597 -16.90 -22.75 -16.49
CA PRO A 597 -18.08 -22.03 -16.95
C PRO A 597 -18.82 -21.30 -15.82
#